data_54e5af5ae69b6bc6a5e20f73f8a5abc9
#
_entry.id   54e5af5ae69b6bc6a5e20f73f8a5abc9
#
_cell.length_a   1.000
_cell.length_b   1.000
_cell.length_c   1.000
_cell.angle_alpha   90.00
_cell.angle_beta   90.00
_cell.angle_gamma   90.00
#
_symmetry.space_group_name_H-M   'P 1'
#
loop_
_entity.id
_entity.type
_entity.pdbx_description
1 polymer ?
#
loop_
_entity_poly.entity_id
_entity_poly.type
_entity_poly.pdbx_seq_one_letter_code
_entity_poly.pdbx_strand_id
1 'polypeptide(L)'
;YRYRLETPDRIAQAGIPKIGLGALLGLEEWRTDSAFTALHLDYLKHRYRQTRYSVSLPRLRPAAGGYDPAYPIDDRGVLQLILAYRLLDPHLEISLSTRESETFRNHVLPLGITSMSAGSHTEPGGYAEQHEDLEQFAIADSRSPAEFVAYLRSVGYEAVWKDWDSWL
;
A
#
# COMPACT_ATOMS: atom_id res chain seq x y z
N TYR A 1 -0.82 21.74 4.97
CA TYR A 1 -1.87 20.71 5.01
C TYR A 1 -2.68 20.72 3.70
N ARG A 2 -3.43 21.78 3.40
CA ARG A 2 -4.36 21.89 2.27
C ARG A 2 -3.72 21.56 0.92
N TYR A 3 -2.53 22.08 0.64
CA TYR A 3 -1.80 21.79 -0.60
C TYR A 3 -1.55 20.28 -0.82
N ARG A 4 -1.25 19.54 0.24
CA ARG A 4 -1.05 18.06 0.15
C ARG A 4 -2.38 17.33 -0.01
N LEU A 5 -3.43 17.76 0.67
CA LEU A 5 -4.76 17.17 0.55
C LEU A 5 -5.31 17.31 -0.88
N GLU A 6 -5.05 18.43 -1.54
CA GLU A 6 -5.47 18.71 -2.92
C GLU A 6 -4.53 18.11 -3.99
N THR A 7 -3.47 17.40 -3.60
CA THR A 7 -2.52 16.80 -4.56
C THR A 7 -3.19 15.77 -5.47
N PRO A 8 -4.03 14.84 -5.01
CA PRO A 8 -4.75 13.92 -5.88
C PRO A 8 -5.63 14.62 -6.93
N ASP A 9 -6.28 15.74 -6.58
CA ASP A 9 -7.05 16.55 -7.53
C ASP A 9 -6.16 17.08 -8.67
N ARG A 10 -4.99 17.65 -8.32
CA ARG A 10 -4.04 18.16 -9.33
C ARG A 10 -3.49 17.06 -10.23
N ILE A 11 -3.23 15.87 -9.66
CA ILE A 11 -2.75 14.70 -10.42
C ILE A 11 -3.83 14.25 -11.40
N ALA A 12 -5.09 14.13 -10.93
CA ALA A 12 -6.21 13.74 -11.78
C ALA A 12 -6.48 14.76 -12.88
N GLN A 13 -6.42 16.08 -12.56
CA GLN A 13 -6.55 17.16 -13.54
C GLN A 13 -5.44 17.15 -14.60
N ALA A 14 -4.24 16.71 -14.24
CA ALA A 14 -3.14 16.52 -15.18
C ALA A 14 -3.28 15.29 -16.08
N GLY A 15 -4.37 14.51 -15.93
CA GLY A 15 -4.65 13.34 -16.75
C GLY A 15 -3.85 12.10 -16.37
N ILE A 16 -3.29 12.04 -15.16
CA ILE A 16 -2.60 10.84 -14.67
C ILE A 16 -3.63 9.73 -14.47
N PRO A 17 -3.45 8.55 -15.10
CA PRO A 17 -4.50 7.54 -15.19
C PRO A 17 -4.74 6.78 -13.87
N LYS A 18 -3.75 6.78 -12.94
CA LYS A 18 -3.85 6.03 -11.68
C LYS A 18 -3.31 6.81 -10.49
N ILE A 19 -4.06 6.85 -9.40
CA ILE A 19 -3.69 7.54 -8.16
C ILE A 19 -3.78 6.58 -6.98
N GLY A 20 -2.69 6.51 -6.20
CA GLY A 20 -2.67 5.78 -4.93
C GLY A 20 -2.94 6.71 -3.74
N LEU A 21 -3.79 6.26 -2.84
CA LEU A 21 -4.08 6.91 -1.56
C LEU A 21 -3.64 6.01 -0.41
N GLY A 22 -3.35 6.61 0.74
CA GLY A 22 -3.07 5.85 1.97
C GLY A 22 -2.67 6.77 3.11
N ALA A 23 -3.18 6.44 4.29
CA ALA A 23 -2.71 7.03 5.54
C ALA A 23 -1.61 6.17 6.14
N LEU A 24 -0.60 6.77 6.76
CA LEU A 24 0.40 6.03 7.54
C LEU A 24 -0.22 5.66 8.89
N LEU A 25 -0.64 4.39 9.01
CA LEU A 25 -1.34 3.88 10.18
C LEU A 25 -0.45 3.83 11.41
N GLY A 26 -0.91 4.42 12.49
CA GLY A 26 -0.18 4.51 13.76
C GLY A 26 0.12 5.93 14.23
N LEU A 27 -0.05 6.95 13.37
CA LEU A 27 0.12 8.36 13.74
C LEU A 27 -1.13 8.91 14.44
N GLU A 28 -2.31 8.53 13.98
CA GLU A 28 -3.60 8.89 14.53
C GLU A 28 -4.47 7.61 14.66
N GLU A 29 -5.65 7.73 15.27
CA GLU A 29 -6.56 6.61 15.37
C GLU A 29 -6.89 6.05 13.97
N TRP A 30 -6.50 4.83 13.73
CA TRP A 30 -6.47 4.24 12.39
C TRP A 30 -7.84 4.09 11.72
N ARG A 31 -8.94 3.97 12.50
CA ARG A 31 -10.30 3.94 11.94
C ARG A 31 -10.69 5.30 11.41
N THR A 32 -10.33 6.36 12.13
CA THR A 32 -10.57 7.75 11.74
C THR A 32 -9.82 8.08 10.47
N ASP A 33 -8.51 7.81 10.43
CA ASP A 33 -7.68 8.05 9.24
C ASP A 33 -8.18 7.28 8.03
N SER A 34 -8.57 6.02 8.23
CA SER A 34 -9.09 5.17 7.15
C SER A 34 -10.46 5.63 6.66
N ALA A 35 -11.33 6.10 7.55
CA ALA A 35 -12.62 6.66 7.18
C ALA A 35 -12.44 7.95 6.35
N PHE A 36 -11.55 8.85 6.73
CA PHE A 36 -11.24 10.04 5.93
C PHE A 36 -10.59 9.70 4.59
N THR A 37 -9.73 8.69 4.55
CA THR A 37 -9.17 8.19 3.29
C THR A 37 -10.27 7.64 2.38
N ALA A 38 -11.24 6.90 2.92
CA ALA A 38 -12.38 6.38 2.17
C ALA A 38 -13.29 7.51 1.64
N LEU A 39 -13.57 8.52 2.45
CA LEU A 39 -14.35 9.71 2.02
C LEU A 39 -13.62 10.49 0.91
N HIS A 40 -12.31 10.64 1.02
CA HIS A 40 -11.50 11.31 -0.01
C HIS A 40 -11.48 10.50 -1.31
N LEU A 41 -11.34 9.17 -1.21
CA LEU A 41 -11.43 8.27 -2.35
C LEU A 41 -12.79 8.40 -3.06
N ASP A 42 -13.89 8.40 -2.30
CA ASP A 42 -15.24 8.54 -2.83
C ASP A 42 -15.42 9.88 -3.57
N TYR A 43 -14.98 10.98 -2.96
CA TYR A 43 -14.97 12.30 -3.58
C TYR A 43 -14.21 12.29 -4.92
N LEU A 44 -13.00 11.75 -4.96
CA LEU A 44 -12.16 11.72 -6.15
C LEU A 44 -12.79 10.84 -7.25
N LYS A 45 -13.36 9.69 -6.91
CA LYS A 45 -14.05 8.79 -7.85
C LYS A 45 -15.25 9.46 -8.51
N HIS A 46 -16.02 10.23 -7.75
CA HIS A 46 -17.16 10.98 -8.30
C HIS A 46 -16.72 12.12 -9.22
N ARG A 47 -15.64 12.79 -8.87
CA ARG A 47 -15.13 13.96 -9.59
C ARG A 47 -14.31 13.62 -10.83
N TYR A 48 -13.48 12.55 -10.76
CA TYR A 48 -12.52 12.16 -11.80
C TYR A 48 -12.73 10.70 -12.20
N ARG A 49 -13.82 10.46 -12.92
CA ARG A 49 -14.30 9.10 -13.26
C ARG A 49 -13.37 8.29 -14.17
N GLN A 50 -12.46 8.96 -14.89
CA GLN A 50 -11.51 8.29 -15.79
C GLN A 50 -10.21 7.88 -15.07
N THR A 51 -10.00 8.35 -13.84
CA THR A 51 -8.85 8.00 -13.03
C THR A 51 -9.12 6.72 -12.24
N ARG A 52 -8.18 5.79 -12.27
CA ARG A 52 -8.20 4.60 -11.40
C ARG A 52 -7.59 4.92 -10.05
N TYR A 53 -8.04 4.21 -9.04
CA TYR A 53 -7.59 4.43 -7.67
C TYR A 53 -7.09 3.15 -7.03
N SER A 54 -6.06 3.30 -6.21
CA SER A 54 -5.57 2.26 -5.31
C SER A 54 -5.48 2.80 -3.88
N VAL A 55 -5.60 1.89 -2.92
CA VAL A 55 -5.36 2.19 -1.50
C VAL A 55 -4.21 1.33 -1.00
N SER A 56 -3.31 1.95 -0.25
CA SER A 56 -2.26 1.27 0.50
C SER A 56 -2.48 1.46 2.00
N LEU A 57 -2.09 0.48 2.79
CA LEU A 57 -2.29 0.43 4.24
C LEU A 57 -0.93 0.34 4.96
N PRO A 58 -0.04 1.33 4.81
CA PRO A 58 1.27 1.28 5.43
C PRO A 58 1.16 1.47 6.93
N ARG A 59 1.64 0.51 7.72
CA ARG A 59 1.82 0.67 9.16
C ARG A 59 3.12 1.40 9.47
N LEU A 60 3.10 2.23 10.51
CA LEU A 60 4.31 2.79 11.07
C LEU A 60 5.19 1.64 11.58
N ARG A 61 6.45 1.63 11.15
CA ARG A 61 7.45 0.65 11.55
C ARG A 61 8.62 1.36 12.21
N PRO A 62 9.41 0.69 13.05
CA PRO A 62 10.65 1.26 13.56
C PRO A 62 11.48 1.85 12.42
N ALA A 63 12.01 3.04 12.63
CA ALA A 63 12.82 3.80 11.69
C ALA A 63 13.99 4.46 12.41
N ALA A 64 15.00 4.85 11.67
CA ALA A 64 16.05 5.70 12.20
C ALA A 64 15.43 6.99 12.76
N GLY A 65 15.60 7.26 14.07
CA GLY A 65 14.98 8.40 14.75
C GLY A 65 13.93 8.05 15.80
N GLY A 66 13.50 6.79 15.91
CA GLY A 66 12.81 6.24 17.08
C GLY A 66 11.45 6.86 17.38
N TYR A 67 10.53 6.88 16.43
CA TYR A 67 9.15 7.27 16.69
C TYR A 67 8.29 6.03 16.99
N ASP A 68 7.68 5.98 18.17
CA ASP A 68 6.71 4.95 18.52
C ASP A 68 5.30 5.34 18.08
N PRO A 69 4.51 4.40 17.52
CA PRO A 69 3.15 4.70 17.10
C PRO A 69 2.26 5.06 18.29
N ALA A 70 1.61 6.23 18.22
CA ALA A 70 0.65 6.66 19.24
C ALA A 70 -0.61 5.77 19.24
N TYR A 71 -0.99 5.24 18.08
CA TYR A 71 -2.17 4.40 17.88
C TYR A 71 -1.79 3.12 17.10
N PRO A 72 -1.14 2.14 17.76
CA PRO A 72 -0.71 0.94 17.08
C PRO A 72 -1.89 0.14 16.51
N ILE A 73 -1.69 -0.44 15.34
CA ILE A 73 -2.65 -1.31 14.69
C ILE A 73 -2.06 -2.72 14.54
N ASP A 74 -2.81 -3.73 14.96
CA ASP A 74 -2.44 -5.14 14.81
C ASP A 74 -2.85 -5.72 13.43
N ASP A 75 -2.50 -6.96 13.19
CA ASP A 75 -2.81 -7.67 11.94
C ASP A 75 -4.32 -7.80 11.71
N ARG A 76 -5.08 -7.98 12.79
CA ARG A 76 -6.55 -8.06 12.73
C ARG A 76 -7.16 -6.72 12.29
N GLY A 77 -6.63 -5.62 12.78
CA GLY A 77 -7.05 -4.27 12.36
C GLY A 77 -6.76 -4.01 10.89
N VAL A 78 -5.57 -4.39 10.40
CA VAL A 78 -5.24 -4.25 8.97
C VAL A 78 -6.13 -5.14 8.11
N LEU A 79 -6.38 -6.39 8.51
CA LEU A 79 -7.31 -7.27 7.82
C LEU A 79 -8.73 -6.67 7.79
N GLN A 80 -9.19 -6.10 8.90
CA GLN A 80 -10.49 -5.42 8.94
C GLN A 80 -10.56 -4.27 7.91
N LEU A 81 -9.50 -3.48 7.76
CA LEU A 81 -9.44 -2.42 6.76
C LEU A 81 -9.45 -2.96 5.33
N ILE A 82 -8.68 -4.01 5.03
CA ILE A 82 -8.69 -4.67 3.71
C ILE A 82 -10.12 -5.07 3.34
N LEU A 83 -10.80 -5.76 4.25
CA LEU A 83 -12.17 -6.22 4.01
C LEU A 83 -13.17 -5.05 3.90
N ALA A 84 -13.02 -4.01 4.73
CA ALA A 84 -13.87 -2.83 4.67
C ALA A 84 -13.73 -2.08 3.33
N TYR A 85 -12.49 -1.86 2.85
CA TYR A 85 -12.27 -1.25 1.54
C TYR A 85 -12.78 -2.13 0.39
N ARG A 86 -12.67 -3.44 0.51
CA ARG A 86 -13.21 -4.37 -0.50
C ARG A 86 -14.74 -4.36 -0.54
N LEU A 87 -15.40 -4.20 0.61
CA LEU A 87 -16.86 -4.03 0.69
C LEU A 87 -17.30 -2.65 0.16
N LEU A 88 -16.50 -1.60 0.42
CA LEU A 88 -16.76 -0.25 -0.08
C LEU A 88 -16.69 -0.21 -1.62
N ASP A 89 -15.70 -0.85 -2.20
CA ASP A 89 -15.49 -0.91 -3.64
C ASP A 89 -14.87 -2.25 -4.06
N PRO A 90 -15.67 -3.14 -4.70
CA PRO A 90 -15.19 -4.44 -5.17
C PRO A 90 -14.05 -4.36 -6.21
N HIS A 91 -13.92 -3.24 -6.91
CA HIS A 91 -12.91 -3.04 -7.96
C HIS A 91 -11.70 -2.21 -7.51
N LEU A 92 -11.70 -1.73 -6.26
CA LEU A 92 -10.59 -0.96 -5.72
C LEU A 92 -9.30 -1.79 -5.71
N GLU A 93 -8.23 -1.21 -6.20
CA GLU A 93 -6.92 -1.80 -6.03
C GLU A 93 -6.43 -1.59 -4.59
N ILE A 94 -6.03 -2.68 -3.94
CA ILE A 94 -5.46 -2.65 -2.58
C ILE A 94 -4.03 -3.19 -2.65
N SER A 95 -3.07 -2.34 -2.27
CA SER A 95 -1.66 -2.69 -2.30
C SER A 95 -1.11 -2.95 -0.90
N LEU A 96 -0.24 -3.94 -0.79
CA LEU A 96 0.44 -4.29 0.46
C LEU A 96 1.95 -4.32 0.26
N SER A 97 2.67 -3.65 1.14
CA SER A 97 4.13 -3.49 1.01
C SER A 97 4.89 -4.55 1.82
N THR A 98 6.21 -4.57 1.61
CA THR A 98 7.18 -5.36 2.38
C THR A 98 7.35 -4.92 3.84
N ARG A 99 6.65 -3.86 4.29
CA ARG A 99 6.52 -3.51 5.71
C ARG A 99 5.85 -4.60 6.52
N GLU A 100 5.00 -5.40 5.86
CA GLU A 100 4.26 -6.48 6.47
C GLU A 100 5.06 -7.79 6.45
N SER A 101 4.90 -8.60 7.50
CA SER A 101 5.60 -9.88 7.59
C SER A 101 5.17 -10.83 6.47
N GLU A 102 6.09 -11.73 6.09
CA GLU A 102 5.82 -12.79 5.14
C GLU A 102 4.55 -13.57 5.50
N THR A 103 4.44 -13.99 6.76
CA THR A 103 3.29 -14.75 7.26
C THR A 103 1.97 -13.99 7.07
N PHE A 104 1.91 -12.71 7.46
CA PHE A 104 0.70 -11.92 7.30
C PHE A 104 0.35 -11.72 5.82
N ARG A 105 1.34 -11.39 4.98
CA ARG A 105 1.14 -11.20 3.54
C ARG A 105 0.61 -12.47 2.86
N ASN A 106 1.15 -13.62 3.23
CA ASN A 106 0.70 -14.92 2.72
C ASN A 106 -0.76 -15.21 3.08
N HIS A 107 -1.18 -14.88 4.31
CA HIS A 107 -2.54 -15.11 4.77
C HIS A 107 -3.57 -14.17 4.15
N VAL A 108 -3.21 -12.89 3.91
CA VAL A 108 -4.17 -11.90 3.37
C VAL A 108 -4.22 -11.86 1.85
N LEU A 109 -3.28 -12.50 1.16
CA LEU A 109 -3.25 -12.58 -0.30
C LEU A 109 -4.62 -12.99 -0.91
N PRO A 110 -5.29 -14.06 -0.44
CA PRO A 110 -6.58 -14.48 -1.00
C PRO A 110 -7.76 -13.61 -0.54
N LEU A 111 -7.54 -12.65 0.35
CA LEU A 111 -8.60 -11.88 1.02
C LEU A 111 -8.83 -10.48 0.39
N GLY A 112 -8.40 -10.29 -0.86
CA GLY A 112 -8.73 -9.08 -1.60
C GLY A 112 -7.58 -8.14 -1.90
N ILE A 113 -6.33 -8.55 -1.66
CA ILE A 113 -5.14 -7.82 -2.10
C ILE A 113 -5.00 -7.96 -3.62
N THR A 114 -4.66 -6.87 -4.31
CA THR A 114 -4.49 -6.84 -5.78
C THR A 114 -3.05 -6.62 -6.20
N SER A 115 -2.23 -6.01 -5.36
CA SER A 115 -0.81 -5.81 -5.66
C SER A 115 0.05 -5.91 -4.41
N MET A 116 1.25 -6.42 -4.58
CA MET A 116 2.23 -6.54 -3.49
C MET A 116 3.63 -6.17 -3.99
N SER A 117 4.40 -5.43 -3.19
CA SER A 117 5.82 -5.19 -3.48
C SER A 117 6.68 -6.37 -3.06
N ALA A 118 7.82 -6.55 -3.71
CA ALA A 118 8.84 -7.53 -3.34
C ALA A 118 10.24 -6.97 -3.62
N GLY A 119 11.25 -7.40 -2.87
CA GLY A 119 12.63 -6.96 -3.03
C GLY A 119 12.79 -5.45 -2.83
N SER A 120 12.07 -4.86 -1.87
CA SER A 120 12.17 -3.43 -1.59
C SER A 120 13.44 -3.12 -0.82
N HIS A 121 14.07 -2.00 -1.15
CA HIS A 121 15.19 -1.39 -0.44
C HIS A 121 14.78 0.01 -0.02
N THR A 122 14.99 0.37 1.24
CA THR A 122 14.51 1.66 1.80
C THR A 122 15.63 2.60 2.21
N GLU A 123 16.87 2.13 2.16
CA GLU A 123 18.07 2.90 2.33
C GLU A 123 18.37 3.75 1.08
N PRO A 124 18.98 4.93 1.22
CA PRO A 124 19.41 5.74 0.09
C PRO A 124 20.40 4.97 -0.80
N GLY A 125 20.08 4.84 -2.08
CA GLY A 125 20.93 4.09 -3.03
C GLY A 125 20.83 2.57 -2.93
N GLY A 126 19.95 2.00 -2.09
CA GLY A 126 19.91 0.58 -1.74
C GLY A 126 19.74 -0.42 -2.89
N TYR A 127 19.32 0.05 -4.08
CA TYR A 127 19.31 -0.77 -5.28
C TYR A 127 20.66 -0.82 -6.03
N ALA A 128 21.59 0.06 -5.68
CA ALA A 128 22.92 0.15 -6.28
C ALA A 128 24.03 -0.25 -5.29
N GLU A 129 23.90 0.17 -4.04
CA GLU A 129 24.87 -0.07 -2.97
C GLU A 129 24.13 -0.44 -1.68
N GLN A 130 24.60 -1.43 -0.95
CA GLN A 130 24.00 -1.82 0.34
C GLN A 130 24.58 -0.98 1.47
N HIS A 131 23.76 -0.14 2.07
CA HIS A 131 24.07 0.63 3.28
C HIS A 131 23.05 0.30 4.36
N GLU A 132 23.39 -0.57 5.30
CA GLU A 132 22.47 -1.04 6.35
C GLU A 132 22.06 0.05 7.36
N ASP A 133 22.79 1.15 7.46
CA ASP A 133 22.66 2.13 8.55
C ASP A 133 21.59 3.22 8.34
N LEU A 134 20.91 3.28 7.20
CA LEU A 134 20.04 4.39 6.81
C LEU A 134 18.65 3.96 6.31
N GLU A 135 18.14 2.83 6.76
CA GLU A 135 16.80 2.38 6.38
C GLU A 135 15.73 3.40 6.79
N GLN A 136 14.92 3.83 5.83
CA GLN A 136 13.80 4.74 6.10
C GLN A 136 12.76 4.09 7.03
N PHE A 137 12.60 2.77 6.92
CA PHE A 137 11.77 1.94 7.80
C PHE A 137 12.16 0.47 7.63
N ALA A 138 11.96 -0.32 8.68
CA ALA A 138 12.24 -1.74 8.68
C ALA A 138 11.38 -2.52 7.67
N ILE A 139 12.03 -3.38 6.87
CA ILE A 139 11.40 -4.33 5.96
C ILE A 139 11.17 -5.63 6.73
N ALA A 140 9.93 -6.13 6.74
CA ALA A 140 9.56 -7.36 7.45
C ALA A 140 9.46 -8.59 6.51
N ASP A 141 9.30 -8.38 5.21
CA ASP A 141 9.38 -9.43 4.19
C ASP A 141 10.52 -9.11 3.21
N SER A 142 11.62 -9.80 3.36
CA SER A 142 12.86 -9.61 2.59
C SER A 142 12.94 -10.49 1.34
N ARG A 143 11.88 -11.23 1.01
CA ARG A 143 11.88 -12.09 -0.19
C ARG A 143 12.18 -11.29 -1.44
N SER A 144 13.10 -11.82 -2.24
CA SER A 144 13.36 -11.33 -3.58
C SER A 144 12.12 -11.46 -4.47
N PRO A 145 12.02 -10.72 -5.58
CA PRO A 145 10.95 -10.89 -6.56
C PRO A 145 10.82 -12.33 -7.07
N ALA A 146 11.94 -13.03 -7.28
CA ALA A 146 11.93 -14.41 -7.75
C ALA A 146 11.33 -15.39 -6.72
N GLU A 147 11.71 -15.25 -5.45
CA GLU A 147 11.17 -16.06 -4.35
C GLU A 147 9.67 -15.79 -4.15
N PHE A 148 9.25 -14.52 -4.23
CA PHE A 148 7.84 -14.18 -4.09
C PHE A 148 7.00 -14.73 -5.27
N VAL A 149 7.51 -14.68 -6.51
CA VAL A 149 6.86 -15.30 -7.67
C VAL A 149 6.76 -16.82 -7.51
N ALA A 150 7.82 -17.47 -7.03
CA ALA A 150 7.79 -18.91 -6.75
C ALA A 150 6.70 -19.26 -5.70
N TYR A 151 6.60 -18.46 -4.64
CA TYR A 151 5.54 -18.61 -3.65
C TYR A 151 4.14 -18.45 -4.29
N LEU A 152 3.89 -17.36 -5.05
CA LEU A 152 2.60 -17.13 -5.71
C LEU A 152 2.19 -18.32 -6.57
N ARG A 153 3.10 -18.84 -7.37
CA ARG A 153 2.85 -20.04 -8.20
C ARG A 153 2.51 -21.29 -7.37
N SER A 154 3.19 -21.48 -6.23
CA SER A 154 2.95 -22.62 -5.35
C SER A 154 1.55 -22.63 -4.73
N VAL A 155 0.93 -21.46 -4.59
CA VAL A 155 -0.43 -21.29 -4.06
C VAL A 155 -1.49 -21.00 -5.13
N GLY A 156 -1.13 -21.19 -6.41
CA GLY A 156 -2.07 -21.13 -7.54
C GLY A 156 -2.30 -19.74 -8.13
N TYR A 157 -1.43 -18.77 -7.83
CA TYR A 157 -1.48 -17.43 -8.42
C TYR A 157 -0.41 -17.25 -9.51
N GLU A 158 -0.73 -16.45 -10.50
CA GLU A 158 0.22 -15.96 -11.50
C GLU A 158 0.69 -14.56 -11.15
N ALA A 159 2.01 -14.34 -11.22
CA ALA A 159 2.58 -13.01 -11.00
C ALA A 159 2.49 -12.18 -12.30
N VAL A 160 1.83 -11.04 -12.22
CA VAL A 160 1.76 -10.05 -13.30
C VAL A 160 2.72 -8.91 -12.97
N TRP A 161 3.76 -8.74 -13.81
CA TRP A 161 4.81 -7.75 -13.64
C TRP A 161 4.46 -6.37 -14.18
N LYS A 162 3.50 -6.32 -15.07
CA LYS A 162 3.08 -5.10 -15.74
C LYS A 162 1.57 -5.02 -15.76
N ASP A 163 1.07 -3.86 -15.40
CA ASP A 163 -0.34 -3.54 -15.53
C ASP A 163 -0.62 -3.27 -17.02
N TRP A 164 -1.21 -4.27 -17.69
CA TRP A 164 -1.55 -4.20 -19.13
C TRP A 164 -2.89 -3.47 -19.29
N ASP A 165 -2.85 -2.16 -19.25
CA ASP A 165 -4.00 -1.36 -19.60
C ASP A 165 -4.03 -1.04 -21.08
N SER A 166 -5.22 -1.19 -21.67
CA SER A 166 -5.47 -0.96 -23.13
C SER A 166 -5.34 0.50 -23.56
N TRP A 167 -4.96 1.39 -22.69
CA TRP A 167 -4.83 2.84 -22.96
C TRP A 167 -3.40 3.38 -22.77
N LEU A 168 -2.43 2.52 -22.78
CA LEU A 168 -1.03 2.90 -22.91
C LEU A 168 -0.58 2.76 -24.36
#